data_24b7f6bda59be499f45806433de8722a
#
_entry.id   24b7f6bda59be499f45806433de8722a
#
_cell.length_a   1.000
_cell.length_b   1.000
_cell.length_c   1.000
_cell.angle_alpha   90.00
_cell.angle_beta   90.00
_cell.angle_gamma   90.00
#
_symmetry.space_group_name_H-M   'P 1'
#
loop_
_entity.id
_entity.type
_entity.pdbx_description
1 polymer ?
#
loop_
_entity_poly.entity_id
_entity_poly.type
_entity_poly.pdbx_seq_one_letter_code
_entity_poly.pdbx_strand_id
1 'polypeptide(L)'
;VEWADTVPLDKAINELGLIPRFLEMFDMDFFLLALRYTLGEQETLTKELPLCVERGVGIIIGGVFSSGLYATGPVPGAKYNYFEPTPEILEKARRIAEICKRHNVPLPAAALQFPLHHPAVASVIPGAFKGEQVTTNLDYVRMEIPTDLWAELKHEGLIRADAPTP
;
A
#
# COMPACT_ATOMS: atom_id res chain seq x y z
N VAL A 1 -26.41 3.70 19.06
CA VAL A 1 -25.50 4.62 18.40
C VAL A 1 -25.73 4.46 16.90
N GLU A 2 -26.36 5.46 16.27
CA GLU A 2 -26.83 5.50 14.87
C GLU A 2 -25.68 5.59 13.82
N TRP A 3 -24.65 4.77 13.97
CA TRP A 3 -23.49 4.79 13.08
C TRP A 3 -23.64 3.89 11.87
N ALA A 4 -24.48 2.85 11.98
CA ALA A 4 -24.57 1.81 10.98
C ALA A 4 -25.32 2.24 9.71
N ASP A 5 -26.11 3.32 9.78
CA ASP A 5 -27.04 3.68 8.68
C ASP A 5 -26.55 4.81 7.77
N THR A 6 -25.40 5.45 8.07
CA THR A 6 -25.01 6.66 7.35
C THR A 6 -23.72 6.56 6.51
N VAL A 7 -22.86 5.58 6.76
CA VAL A 7 -21.66 5.34 5.94
C VAL A 7 -21.44 3.83 5.84
N PRO A 8 -21.47 3.21 4.65
CA PRO A 8 -21.07 1.84 4.49
C PRO A 8 -19.64 1.65 5.00
N LEU A 9 -19.43 0.68 5.86
CA LEU A 9 -18.13 0.45 6.54
C LEU A 9 -16.99 0.22 5.54
N ASP A 10 -17.30 -0.36 4.39
CA ASP A 10 -16.39 -0.62 3.28
C ASP A 10 -15.86 0.67 2.61
N LYS A 11 -16.66 1.73 2.57
CA LYS A 11 -16.25 3.05 2.06
C LYS A 11 -15.48 3.88 3.08
N ALA A 12 -15.78 3.70 4.36
CA ALA A 12 -15.12 4.43 5.42
C ALA A 12 -13.61 4.15 5.49
N ILE A 13 -13.21 2.91 5.27
CA ILE A 13 -11.81 2.46 5.38
C ILE A 13 -10.96 2.90 4.19
N ASN A 14 -11.58 3.27 3.06
CA ASN A 14 -10.89 3.61 1.82
C ASN A 14 -10.97 5.10 1.45
N GLU A 15 -11.64 5.92 2.25
CA GLU A 15 -11.78 7.36 1.98
C GLU A 15 -10.71 8.16 2.73
N LEU A 16 -10.05 9.06 1.99
CA LEU A 16 -9.14 10.04 2.58
C LEU A 16 -9.92 11.02 3.46
N GLY A 17 -9.27 11.47 4.54
CA GLY A 17 -9.86 12.44 5.47
C GLY A 17 -10.73 11.85 6.57
N LEU A 18 -10.99 10.54 6.59
CA LEU A 18 -11.76 9.91 7.68
C LEU A 18 -10.91 9.70 8.94
N ILE A 19 -9.66 9.31 8.81
CA ILE A 19 -8.75 9.11 9.96
C ILE A 19 -8.71 10.37 10.85
N PRO A 20 -8.47 11.59 10.33
CA PRO A 20 -8.50 12.79 11.15
C PRO A 20 -9.82 12.99 11.92
N ARG A 21 -10.95 12.74 11.25
CA ARG A 21 -12.28 12.87 11.90
C ARG A 21 -12.50 11.87 13.02
N PHE A 22 -12.05 10.63 12.86
CA PHE A 22 -12.13 9.63 13.93
C PHE A 22 -11.23 10.00 15.11
N LEU A 23 -10.02 10.51 14.84
CA LEU A 23 -9.08 10.94 15.88
C LEU A 23 -9.53 12.21 16.63
N GLU A 24 -10.43 13.01 16.06
CA GLU A 24 -11.08 14.12 16.76
C GLU A 24 -12.16 13.65 17.75
N MET A 25 -12.75 12.47 17.50
CA MET A 25 -13.90 11.97 18.27
C MET A 25 -13.54 10.86 19.26
N PHE A 26 -12.48 10.10 18.98
CA PHE A 26 -12.12 8.89 19.72
C PHE A 26 -10.62 8.75 19.89
N ASP A 27 -10.21 8.16 21.01
CA ASP A 27 -8.87 7.64 21.19
C ASP A 27 -8.79 6.26 20.49
N MET A 28 -8.02 6.20 19.42
CA MET A 28 -7.87 5.00 18.60
C MET A 28 -6.45 4.45 18.77
N ASP A 29 -6.32 3.12 18.91
CA ASP A 29 -5.02 2.44 18.95
C ASP A 29 -4.49 2.16 17.54
N PHE A 30 -5.39 1.82 16.60
CA PHE A 30 -5.00 1.54 15.22
C PHE A 30 -6.17 1.72 14.23
N PHE A 31 -5.82 1.85 12.94
CA PHE A 31 -6.76 1.77 11.82
C PHE A 31 -6.32 0.70 10.83
N LEU A 32 -7.30 0.06 10.18
CA LEU A 32 -7.06 -0.69 8.96
C LEU A 32 -7.30 0.25 7.78
N LEU A 33 -6.23 0.54 7.04
CA LEU A 33 -6.22 1.40 5.87
C LEU A 33 -6.00 0.53 4.62
N ALA A 34 -7.03 0.42 3.77
CA ALA A 34 -6.96 -0.40 2.57
C ALA A 34 -6.72 0.45 1.31
N LEU A 35 -5.80 0.00 0.45
CA LEU A 35 -5.55 0.53 -0.89
C LEU A 35 -4.96 1.96 -0.96
N ARG A 36 -4.83 2.69 0.15
CA ARG A 36 -4.45 4.12 0.17
C ARG A 36 -2.99 4.40 0.53
N TYR A 37 -2.25 3.35 0.90
CA TYR A 37 -0.80 3.43 1.06
C TYR A 37 -0.17 2.15 0.51
N THR A 38 0.17 2.17 -0.74
CA THR A 38 0.73 1.05 -1.49
C THR A 38 1.86 1.56 -2.41
N LEU A 39 2.56 0.64 -3.07
CA LEU A 39 3.59 1.00 -4.05
C LEU A 39 3.07 1.92 -5.16
N GLY A 40 1.79 1.83 -5.50
CA GLY A 40 1.13 2.67 -6.51
C GLY A 40 0.44 3.92 -5.98
N GLU A 41 0.12 3.97 -4.69
CA GLU A 41 -0.72 4.99 -4.08
C GLU A 41 -0.10 5.48 -2.76
N GLN A 42 0.20 6.77 -2.63
CA GLN A 42 0.83 7.34 -1.43
C GLN A 42 0.19 8.68 -0.99
N GLU A 43 -1.05 8.94 -1.35
CA GLU A 43 -1.72 10.20 -1.04
C GLU A 43 -1.85 10.43 0.48
N THR A 44 -2.01 9.36 1.26
CA THR A 44 -2.08 9.39 2.73
C THR A 44 -0.82 9.92 3.42
N LEU A 45 0.32 9.99 2.73
CA LEU A 45 1.52 10.67 3.24
C LEU A 45 1.33 12.17 3.45
N THR A 46 0.30 12.76 2.83
CA THR A 46 0.07 14.20 2.93
C THR A 46 -0.48 14.61 4.31
N LYS A 47 -1.34 13.79 4.90
CA LYS A 47 -2.03 14.16 6.15
C LYS A 47 -2.23 12.98 7.11
N GLU A 48 -2.78 11.87 6.65
CA GLU A 48 -3.27 10.79 7.50
C GLU A 48 -2.13 10.09 8.24
N LEU A 49 -1.11 9.66 7.52
CA LEU A 49 0.02 8.92 8.12
C LEU A 49 0.88 9.80 9.05
N PRO A 50 1.21 11.07 8.71
CA PRO A 50 1.88 11.97 9.65
C PRO A 50 1.08 12.19 10.93
N LEU A 51 -0.24 12.34 10.84
CA LEU A 51 -1.10 12.49 12.01
C LEU A 51 -1.11 11.22 12.88
N CYS A 52 -1.12 10.03 12.28
CA CYS A 52 -1.02 8.78 13.00
C CYS A 52 0.31 8.66 13.77
N VAL A 53 1.43 9.07 13.16
CA VAL A 53 2.73 9.12 13.84
C VAL A 53 2.66 10.06 15.04
N GLU A 54 2.15 11.28 14.85
CA GLU A 54 2.02 12.30 15.91
C GLU A 54 1.18 11.79 17.10
N ARG A 55 0.11 11.05 16.81
CA ARG A 55 -0.83 10.55 17.82
C ARG A 55 -0.46 9.17 18.37
N GLY A 56 0.60 8.54 17.89
CA GLY A 56 1.01 7.18 18.30
C GLY A 56 0.03 6.09 17.86
N VAL A 57 -0.71 6.30 16.75
CA VAL A 57 -1.73 5.40 16.24
C VAL A 57 -1.14 4.48 15.17
N GLY A 58 -1.31 3.17 15.34
CA GLY A 58 -0.84 2.16 14.40
C GLY A 58 -1.70 2.07 13.13
N ILE A 59 -1.08 1.73 12.01
CA ILE A 59 -1.78 1.46 10.75
C ILE A 59 -1.54 0.01 10.32
N ILE A 60 -2.61 -0.68 9.99
CA ILE A 60 -2.58 -1.97 9.31
C ILE A 60 -2.96 -1.73 7.85
N ILE A 61 -2.07 -2.07 6.92
CA ILE A 61 -2.33 -1.85 5.49
C ILE A 61 -2.97 -3.08 4.87
N GLY A 62 -4.18 -2.89 4.30
CA GLY A 62 -4.85 -3.87 3.44
C GLY A 62 -4.66 -3.56 1.96
N GLY A 63 -4.78 -4.59 1.11
CA GLY A 63 -4.79 -4.42 -0.34
C GLY A 63 -3.46 -3.96 -0.95
N VAL A 64 -2.33 -4.34 -0.36
CA VAL A 64 -0.96 -3.96 -0.78
C VAL A 64 -0.67 -4.26 -2.26
N PHE A 65 -1.34 -5.24 -2.83
CA PHE A 65 -1.22 -5.61 -4.24
C PHE A 65 -2.18 -4.86 -5.18
N SER A 66 -2.98 -3.90 -4.67
CA SER A 66 -3.94 -3.11 -5.45
C SER A 66 -4.81 -3.98 -6.36
N SER A 67 -5.55 -4.92 -5.76
CA SER A 67 -6.41 -5.92 -6.45
C SER A 67 -5.67 -6.85 -7.41
N GLY A 68 -4.37 -7.08 -7.17
CA GLY A 68 -3.54 -8.03 -7.91
C GLY A 68 -2.59 -7.38 -8.92
N LEU A 69 -2.74 -6.09 -9.25
CA LEU A 69 -1.86 -5.40 -10.21
C LEU A 69 -0.38 -5.51 -9.83
N TYR A 70 -0.04 -5.37 -8.55
CA TYR A 70 1.33 -5.49 -8.05
C TYR A 70 1.71 -6.92 -7.59
N ALA A 71 0.78 -7.87 -7.69
CA ALA A 71 1.09 -9.29 -7.49
C ALA A 71 1.53 -9.97 -8.79
N THR A 72 0.82 -9.70 -9.90
CA THR A 72 1.03 -10.35 -11.20
C THR A 72 1.66 -9.43 -12.24
N GLY A 73 1.72 -8.14 -11.99
CA GLY A 73 2.09 -7.12 -12.95
C GLY A 73 0.93 -6.66 -13.84
N PRO A 74 1.19 -5.72 -14.76
CA PRO A 74 0.20 -5.15 -15.69
C PRO A 74 -0.10 -6.11 -16.85
N VAL A 75 -0.72 -7.25 -16.54
CA VAL A 75 -1.14 -8.26 -17.53
C VAL A 75 -2.57 -7.99 -18.00
N PRO A 76 -3.00 -8.52 -19.17
CA PRO A 76 -4.38 -8.42 -19.61
C PRO A 76 -5.37 -8.91 -18.54
N GLY A 77 -6.40 -8.11 -18.24
CA GLY A 77 -7.38 -8.40 -17.21
C GLY A 77 -6.96 -8.05 -15.77
N ALA A 78 -5.77 -7.48 -15.57
CA ALA A 78 -5.37 -6.95 -14.27
C ALA A 78 -6.39 -5.92 -13.76
N LYS A 79 -6.60 -5.90 -12.44
CA LYS A 79 -7.49 -4.93 -11.78
C LYS A 79 -6.67 -4.03 -10.86
N TYR A 80 -7.15 -2.80 -10.73
CA TYR A 80 -6.64 -1.82 -9.78
C TYR A 80 -7.81 -1.31 -8.94
N ASN A 81 -7.70 -1.50 -7.62
CA ASN A 81 -8.77 -1.11 -6.69
C ASN A 81 -10.15 -1.61 -7.12
N TYR A 82 -10.23 -2.88 -7.60
CA TYR A 82 -11.41 -3.60 -8.10
C TYR A 82 -11.93 -3.16 -9.46
N PHE A 83 -11.38 -2.11 -10.06
CA PHE A 83 -11.78 -1.59 -11.37
C PHE A 83 -10.74 -1.91 -12.46
N GLU A 84 -11.09 -1.62 -13.70
CA GLU A 84 -10.11 -1.61 -14.77
C GLU A 84 -9.14 -0.45 -14.58
N PRO A 85 -7.81 -0.71 -14.61
CA PRO A 85 -6.82 0.34 -14.48
C PRO A 85 -6.84 1.25 -15.71
N THR A 86 -6.63 2.55 -15.49
CA THR A 86 -6.43 3.48 -16.60
C THR A 86 -5.08 3.23 -17.30
N PRO A 87 -4.88 3.72 -18.54
CA PRO A 87 -3.59 3.61 -19.23
C PRO A 87 -2.42 4.16 -18.42
N GLU A 88 -2.63 5.24 -17.66
CA GLU A 88 -1.61 5.87 -16.81
C GLU A 88 -1.22 4.97 -15.64
N ILE A 89 -2.20 4.30 -15.01
CA ILE A 89 -1.95 3.34 -13.93
C ILE A 89 -1.19 2.13 -14.45
N LEU A 90 -1.58 1.60 -15.62
CA LEU A 90 -0.88 0.49 -16.26
C LEU A 90 0.57 0.86 -16.61
N GLU A 91 0.78 2.05 -17.17
CA GLU A 91 2.11 2.54 -17.51
C GLU A 91 2.97 2.73 -16.25
N LYS A 92 2.43 3.32 -15.19
CA LYS A 92 3.12 3.41 -13.90
C LYS A 92 3.51 2.03 -13.37
N ALA A 93 2.58 1.09 -13.35
CA ALA A 93 2.85 -0.28 -12.90
C ALA A 93 3.90 -0.99 -13.75
N ARG A 94 3.88 -0.78 -15.08
CA ARG A 94 4.89 -1.33 -16.02
C ARG A 94 6.28 -0.79 -15.70
N ARG A 95 6.43 0.52 -15.53
CA ARG A 95 7.70 1.16 -15.18
C ARG A 95 8.22 0.66 -13.84
N ILE A 96 7.37 0.54 -12.81
CA ILE A 96 7.74 -0.02 -11.52
C ILE A 96 8.23 -1.47 -11.69
N ALA A 97 7.50 -2.31 -12.42
CA ALA A 97 7.88 -3.70 -12.67
C ALA A 97 9.23 -3.82 -13.41
N GLU A 98 9.52 -2.93 -14.35
CA GLU A 98 10.81 -2.89 -15.05
C GLU A 98 11.97 -2.51 -14.13
N ILE A 99 11.77 -1.54 -13.23
CA ILE A 99 12.78 -1.19 -12.22
C ILE A 99 13.01 -2.38 -11.29
N CYS A 100 11.95 -2.98 -10.76
CA CYS A 100 12.07 -4.18 -9.94
C CYS A 100 12.88 -5.28 -10.65
N LYS A 101 12.59 -5.53 -11.94
CA LYS A 101 13.30 -6.51 -12.75
C LYS A 101 14.80 -6.18 -12.92
N ARG A 102 15.16 -4.90 -13.12
CA ARG A 102 16.57 -4.47 -13.23
C ARG A 102 17.37 -4.75 -11.95
N HIS A 103 16.72 -4.61 -10.81
CA HIS A 103 17.30 -4.89 -9.51
C HIS A 103 17.16 -6.36 -9.05
N ASN A 104 16.65 -7.25 -9.92
CA ASN A 104 16.36 -8.66 -9.61
C ASN A 104 15.41 -8.85 -8.41
N VAL A 105 14.49 -7.93 -8.20
CA VAL A 105 13.48 -7.96 -7.14
C VAL A 105 12.12 -8.32 -7.74
N PRO A 106 11.41 -9.34 -7.22
CA PRO A 106 10.04 -9.60 -7.61
C PRO A 106 9.14 -8.41 -7.28
N LEU A 107 8.30 -7.98 -8.23
CA LEU A 107 7.36 -6.88 -8.01
C LEU A 107 6.50 -7.05 -6.73
N PRO A 108 5.92 -8.24 -6.43
CA PRO A 108 5.18 -8.42 -5.19
C PRO A 108 6.03 -8.28 -3.92
N ALA A 109 7.33 -8.55 -3.95
CA ALA A 109 8.21 -8.32 -2.81
C ALA A 109 8.33 -6.81 -2.50
N ALA A 110 8.59 -6.01 -3.53
CA ALA A 110 8.61 -4.54 -3.39
C ALA A 110 7.25 -3.99 -2.92
N ALA A 111 6.13 -4.51 -3.46
CA ALA A 111 4.79 -4.08 -3.07
C ALA A 111 4.45 -4.42 -1.61
N LEU A 112 4.89 -5.57 -1.10
CA LEU A 112 4.70 -5.97 0.29
C LEU A 112 5.56 -5.17 1.26
N GLN A 113 6.82 -4.92 0.91
CA GLN A 113 7.76 -4.28 1.82
C GLN A 113 7.62 -2.75 1.86
N PHE A 114 7.22 -2.12 0.75
CA PHE A 114 7.11 -0.66 0.67
C PHE A 114 6.34 -0.05 1.86
N PRO A 115 5.10 -0.48 2.18
CA PRO A 115 4.37 0.12 3.28
C PRO A 115 5.03 -0.07 4.65
N LEU A 116 5.76 -1.18 4.84
CA LEU A 116 6.39 -1.51 6.13
C LEU A 116 7.53 -0.56 6.53
N HIS A 117 8.02 0.27 5.62
CA HIS A 117 9.03 1.28 5.94
C HIS A 117 8.47 2.53 6.62
N HIS A 118 7.15 2.71 6.61
CA HIS A 118 6.54 3.86 7.26
C HIS A 118 6.37 3.62 8.77
N PRO A 119 6.81 4.57 9.64
CA PRO A 119 6.82 4.37 11.10
C PRO A 119 5.43 4.14 11.71
N ALA A 120 4.35 4.63 11.11
CA ALA A 120 2.99 4.34 11.60
C ALA A 120 2.50 2.94 11.18
N VAL A 121 3.12 2.28 10.20
CA VAL A 121 2.64 0.99 9.70
C VAL A 121 3.13 -0.15 10.59
N ALA A 122 2.21 -0.74 11.33
CA ALA A 122 2.48 -1.87 12.22
C ALA A 122 2.45 -3.22 11.49
N SER A 123 1.65 -3.34 10.42
CA SER A 123 1.47 -4.61 9.70
C SER A 123 0.88 -4.41 8.31
N VAL A 124 1.00 -5.44 7.47
CA VAL A 124 0.33 -5.56 6.17
C VAL A 124 -0.51 -6.83 6.12
N ILE A 125 -1.66 -6.79 5.44
CA ILE A 125 -2.53 -7.95 5.24
C ILE A 125 -2.61 -8.24 3.73
N PRO A 126 -1.70 -9.05 3.18
CA PRO A 126 -1.77 -9.47 1.78
C PRO A 126 -2.88 -10.52 1.58
N GLY A 127 -3.63 -10.38 0.49
CA GLY A 127 -4.58 -11.41 0.08
C GLY A 127 -3.86 -12.68 -0.38
N ALA A 128 -4.42 -13.85 -0.05
CA ALA A 128 -3.97 -15.15 -0.53
C ALA A 128 -5.16 -16.09 -0.69
N PHE A 129 -5.24 -16.80 -1.81
CA PHE A 129 -6.29 -17.81 -2.09
C PHE A 129 -5.82 -19.24 -1.83
N LYS A 130 -4.50 -19.46 -1.75
CA LYS A 130 -3.86 -20.76 -1.57
C LYS A 130 -2.79 -20.70 -0.50
N GLY A 131 -2.57 -21.80 0.23
CA GLY A 131 -1.52 -21.88 1.26
C GLY A 131 -0.11 -21.55 0.73
N GLU A 132 0.20 -21.97 -0.50
CA GLU A 132 1.47 -21.65 -1.17
C GLU A 132 1.71 -20.14 -1.30
N GLN A 133 0.66 -19.35 -1.56
CA GLN A 133 0.77 -17.88 -1.65
C GLN A 133 1.11 -17.26 -0.30
N VAL A 134 0.64 -17.84 0.81
CA VAL A 134 1.01 -17.38 2.15
C VAL A 134 2.50 -17.58 2.38
N THR A 135 3.03 -18.76 2.06
CA THR A 135 4.47 -19.06 2.16
C THR A 135 5.29 -18.12 1.28
N THR A 136 4.89 -17.94 0.01
CA THR A 136 5.56 -17.03 -0.92
C THR A 136 5.54 -15.58 -0.41
N ASN A 137 4.43 -15.11 0.15
CA ASN A 137 4.34 -13.77 0.73
C ASN A 137 5.30 -13.60 1.92
N LEU A 138 5.46 -14.63 2.76
CA LEU A 138 6.44 -14.62 3.85
C LEU A 138 7.88 -14.55 3.33
N ASP A 139 8.19 -15.27 2.26
CA ASP A 139 9.51 -15.21 1.62
C ASP A 139 9.77 -13.82 1.03
N TYR A 140 8.77 -13.19 0.42
CA TYR A 140 8.86 -11.82 -0.10
C TYR A 140 9.09 -10.77 0.99
N VAL A 141 8.45 -10.91 2.15
CA VAL A 141 8.67 -9.99 3.27
C VAL A 141 10.08 -10.11 3.85
N ARG A 142 10.68 -11.29 3.77
CA ARG A 142 12.03 -11.56 4.29
C ARG A 142 13.15 -11.30 3.29
N MET A 143 12.79 -11.08 2.02
CA MET A 143 13.76 -10.83 0.96
C MET A 143 14.51 -9.53 1.20
N GLU A 144 15.83 -9.54 1.04
CA GLU A 144 16.62 -8.31 1.03
C GLU A 144 16.38 -7.55 -0.27
N ILE A 145 15.92 -6.31 -0.17
CA ILE A 145 15.71 -5.42 -1.31
C ILE A 145 16.78 -4.33 -1.28
N PRO A 146 17.57 -4.18 -2.37
CA PRO A 146 18.59 -3.16 -2.46
C PRO A 146 18.03 -1.73 -2.29
N THR A 147 18.71 -0.89 -1.53
CA THR A 147 18.32 0.53 -1.34
C THR A 147 18.25 1.29 -2.66
N ASP A 148 19.11 0.93 -3.63
CA ASP A 148 19.15 1.53 -4.96
C ASP A 148 17.83 1.37 -5.73
N LEU A 149 17.07 0.28 -5.49
CA LEU A 149 15.74 0.12 -6.06
C LEU A 149 14.81 1.26 -5.62
N TRP A 150 14.80 1.56 -4.34
CA TRP A 150 13.94 2.61 -3.78
C TRP A 150 14.39 4.00 -4.25
N ALA A 151 15.70 4.21 -4.32
CA ALA A 151 16.27 5.46 -4.83
C ALA A 151 15.88 5.68 -6.30
N GLU A 152 15.93 4.64 -7.13
CA GLU A 152 15.53 4.72 -8.54
C GLU A 152 14.03 4.98 -8.69
N LEU A 153 13.17 4.30 -7.90
CA LEU A 153 11.73 4.54 -7.91
C LEU A 153 11.38 5.99 -7.55
N LYS A 154 12.09 6.59 -6.59
CA LYS A 154 11.94 8.01 -6.22
C LYS A 154 12.43 8.93 -7.31
N HIS A 155 13.60 8.67 -7.89
CA HIS A 155 14.19 9.47 -8.96
C HIS A 155 13.28 9.53 -10.19
N GLU A 156 12.68 8.40 -10.55
CA GLU A 156 11.74 8.29 -11.66
C GLU A 156 10.33 8.84 -11.35
N GLY A 157 10.10 9.33 -10.13
CA GLY A 157 8.80 9.87 -9.70
C GLY A 157 7.69 8.81 -9.63
N LEU A 158 8.04 7.54 -9.50
CA LEU A 158 7.09 6.43 -9.41
C LEU A 158 6.56 6.22 -7.99
N ILE A 159 7.36 6.60 -7.00
CA ILE A 159 6.93 6.80 -5.62
C ILE A 159 7.31 8.22 -5.18
N ARG A 160 6.62 8.74 -4.16
CA ARG A 160 6.90 10.08 -3.64
C ARG A 160 8.33 10.16 -3.08
N ALA A 161 8.98 11.29 -3.28
CA ALA A 161 10.35 11.51 -2.77
C ALA A 161 10.42 11.47 -1.24
N ASP A 162 9.34 11.88 -0.56
CA ASP A 162 9.20 11.89 0.90
C ASP A 162 8.68 10.55 1.48
N ALA A 163 8.38 9.54 0.66
CA ALA A 163 7.99 8.24 1.15
C ALA A 163 9.14 7.58 1.92
N PRO A 164 8.91 7.10 3.16
CA PRO A 164 9.92 6.35 3.90
C PRO A 164 10.36 5.09 3.16
N THR A 165 11.67 4.91 3.04
CA THR A 165 12.32 3.72 2.46
C THR A 165 13.67 3.55 3.13
N PRO A 166 14.31 2.36 3.09
CA PRO A 166 15.65 2.13 3.63
C PRO A 166 16.69 3.06 3.05
#